data_ba5df1c57088d79980959e540c23e7a5
#
_entry.id   ba5df1c57088d79980959e540c23e7a5
#
_cell.length_a   1.000
_cell.length_b   1.000
_cell.length_c   1.000
_cell.angle_alpha   90.00
_cell.angle_beta   90.00
_cell.angle_gamma   90.00
#
_symmetry.space_group_name_H-M   'P 1'
#
loop_
_entity.id
_entity.type
_entity.pdbx_description
1 polymer ?
#
loop_
_entity_poly.entity_id
_entity_poly.type
_entity_poly.pdbx_seq_one_letter_code
_entity_poly.pdbx_strand_id
1 'polypeptide(L)'
;MKKEAVMSWLRSHEQEQIEFLQQMIRIPSVTGNEGPIQEFMAKTLTEMGLAVDLFVPSLEELQKHPAYVAPAQPYEGRPDVVGTLKGAGGGRSLLFNGHIDVIPEGSLDNWQHDPWSADIADGKMYGRGTSDMKSGAAAMTMAIRAIQACGIRLKGDLIVEYVMDEELTGNGTLACVMKGYKADAGICCETSSMCVQPGSIGRIWFTINVKGKAAGIQKHREGVSGIDLGYLVCKAVEEYEALRMSKISHPLYPDILSSIPCAIGQFDSGT
;
A
#
# COMPACT_ATOMS: atom_id res chain seq x y z
N MET A 1 -26.28 1.83 21.66
CA MET A 1 -26.77 0.45 21.41
C MET A 1 -26.03 -0.24 20.25
N LYS A 2 -26.20 0.14 18.96
CA LYS A 2 -25.53 -0.60 17.86
C LYS A 2 -24.00 -0.50 17.90
N LYS A 3 -23.42 0.67 18.17
CA LYS A 3 -21.98 0.86 18.28
C LYS A 3 -21.38 0.01 19.40
N GLU A 4 -22.00 0.01 20.56
CA GLU A 4 -21.55 -0.77 21.71
C GLU A 4 -21.59 -2.27 21.43
N ALA A 5 -22.62 -2.75 20.71
CA ALA A 5 -22.72 -4.17 20.33
C ALA A 5 -21.55 -4.57 19.42
N VAL A 6 -21.25 -3.76 18.38
CA VAL A 6 -20.11 -3.99 17.49
C VAL A 6 -18.78 -3.97 18.26
N MET A 7 -18.56 -2.97 19.10
CA MET A 7 -17.34 -2.88 19.91
C MET A 7 -17.20 -4.02 20.92
N SER A 8 -18.32 -4.47 21.50
CA SER A 8 -18.33 -5.65 22.39
C SER A 8 -18.00 -6.93 21.63
N TRP A 9 -18.59 -7.09 20.44
CA TRP A 9 -18.29 -8.24 19.58
C TRP A 9 -16.79 -8.27 19.20
N LEU A 10 -16.23 -7.15 18.76
CA LEU A 10 -14.80 -7.05 18.41
C LEU A 10 -13.90 -7.42 19.59
N ARG A 11 -14.21 -6.97 20.81
CA ARG A 11 -13.42 -7.32 22.00
C ARG A 11 -13.53 -8.80 22.34
N SER A 12 -14.70 -9.39 22.20
CA SER A 12 -14.90 -10.82 22.49
C SER A 12 -14.33 -11.76 21.40
N HIS A 13 -13.95 -11.21 20.23
CA HIS A 13 -13.36 -11.95 19.11
C HIS A 13 -11.94 -11.43 18.78
N GLU A 14 -11.22 -10.91 19.78
CA GLU A 14 -9.87 -10.40 19.59
C GLU A 14 -8.92 -11.46 19.04
N GLN A 15 -9.01 -12.68 19.57
CA GLN A 15 -8.18 -13.78 19.11
C GLN A 15 -8.43 -14.13 17.62
N GLU A 16 -9.68 -14.09 17.18
CA GLU A 16 -10.03 -14.33 15.77
C GLU A 16 -9.44 -13.25 14.85
N GLN A 17 -9.42 -11.98 15.29
CA GLN A 17 -8.82 -10.89 14.55
C GLN A 17 -7.30 -11.08 14.40
N ILE A 18 -6.63 -11.47 15.48
CA ILE A 18 -5.20 -11.78 15.50
C ILE A 18 -4.89 -12.94 14.57
N GLU A 19 -5.63 -14.04 14.66
CA GLU A 19 -5.44 -15.23 13.82
C GLU A 19 -5.69 -14.93 12.35
N PHE A 20 -6.67 -14.10 12.04
CA PHE A 20 -6.95 -13.68 10.67
C PHE A 20 -5.76 -12.90 10.08
N LEU A 21 -5.21 -11.94 10.83
CA LEU A 21 -4.00 -11.22 10.40
C LEU A 21 -2.80 -12.16 10.27
N GLN A 22 -2.61 -13.11 11.20
CA GLN A 22 -1.55 -14.12 11.09
C GLN A 22 -1.65 -14.94 9.80
N GLN A 23 -2.87 -15.35 9.42
CA GLN A 23 -3.10 -16.06 8.16
C GLN A 23 -2.67 -15.20 6.95
N MET A 24 -3.03 -13.94 6.95
CA MET A 24 -2.63 -13.01 5.88
C MET A 24 -1.11 -12.82 5.80
N ILE A 25 -0.43 -12.69 6.95
CA ILE A 25 1.04 -12.50 6.98
C ILE A 25 1.76 -13.76 6.48
N ARG A 26 1.25 -14.94 6.82
CA ARG A 26 1.83 -16.23 6.40
C ARG A 26 1.67 -16.53 4.91
N ILE A 27 0.94 -15.70 4.17
CA ILE A 27 0.87 -15.75 2.72
C ILE A 27 1.78 -14.63 2.17
N PRO A 28 3.00 -14.94 1.71
CA PRO A 28 3.87 -13.94 1.11
C PRO A 28 3.22 -13.29 -0.11
N SER A 29 3.22 -11.97 -0.14
CA SER A 29 2.61 -11.18 -1.21
C SER A 29 3.50 -10.01 -1.61
N VAL A 30 4.80 -10.27 -1.77
CA VAL A 30 5.71 -9.27 -2.32
C VAL A 30 5.15 -8.80 -3.67
N THR A 31 5.20 -7.48 -3.93
CA THR A 31 4.69 -6.89 -5.17
C THR A 31 5.18 -7.69 -6.39
N GLY A 32 4.25 -8.22 -7.16
CA GLY A 32 4.51 -9.19 -8.23
C GLY A 32 4.00 -10.61 -7.93
N ASN A 33 3.65 -10.93 -6.68
CA ASN A 33 3.19 -12.27 -6.26
C ASN A 33 1.93 -12.20 -5.38
N GLU A 34 0.99 -11.36 -5.72
CA GLU A 34 -0.22 -11.11 -4.91
C GLU A 34 -1.32 -12.16 -5.11
N GLY A 35 -1.24 -12.97 -6.18
CA GLY A 35 -2.28 -13.96 -6.53
C GLY A 35 -2.77 -14.79 -5.36
N PRO A 36 -1.89 -15.49 -4.62
CA PRO A 36 -2.31 -16.38 -3.53
C PRO A 36 -3.09 -15.69 -2.41
N ILE A 37 -2.68 -14.48 -2.02
CA ILE A 37 -3.40 -13.73 -0.97
C ILE A 37 -4.72 -13.15 -1.50
N GLN A 38 -4.76 -12.76 -2.77
CA GLN A 38 -6.01 -12.30 -3.40
C GLN A 38 -7.05 -13.42 -3.50
N GLU A 39 -6.62 -14.64 -3.82
CA GLU A 39 -7.50 -15.81 -3.77
C GLU A 39 -8.03 -16.06 -2.35
N PHE A 40 -7.17 -15.95 -1.34
CA PHE A 40 -7.57 -16.05 0.07
C PHE A 40 -8.60 -14.98 0.44
N MET A 41 -8.39 -13.73 0.02
CA MET A 41 -9.33 -12.63 0.30
C MET A 41 -10.65 -12.80 -0.46
N ALA A 42 -10.62 -13.19 -1.73
CA ALA A 42 -11.83 -13.47 -2.52
C ALA A 42 -12.68 -14.57 -1.88
N LYS A 43 -12.05 -15.66 -1.44
CA LYS A 43 -12.71 -16.73 -0.71
C LYS A 43 -13.32 -16.23 0.60
N THR A 44 -12.55 -15.49 1.39
CA THR A 44 -13.00 -14.91 2.66
C THR A 44 -14.26 -14.05 2.48
N LEU A 45 -14.24 -13.14 1.51
CA LEU A 45 -15.38 -12.26 1.25
C LEU A 45 -16.60 -13.03 0.73
N THR A 46 -16.37 -14.07 -0.08
CA THR A 46 -17.45 -14.95 -0.56
C THR A 46 -18.11 -15.70 0.59
N GLU A 47 -17.32 -16.27 1.51
CA GLU A 47 -17.82 -16.93 2.71
C GLU A 47 -18.58 -15.98 3.64
N MET A 48 -18.22 -14.71 3.65
CA MET A 48 -18.95 -13.64 4.35
C MET A 48 -20.21 -13.19 3.61
N GLY A 49 -20.51 -13.73 2.43
CA GLY A 49 -21.73 -13.43 1.67
C GLY A 49 -21.70 -12.09 0.91
N LEU A 50 -20.52 -11.54 0.65
CA LEU A 50 -20.38 -10.38 -0.22
C LEU A 50 -20.45 -10.82 -1.70
N ALA A 51 -20.92 -9.92 -2.56
CA ALA A 51 -20.73 -10.06 -4.00
C ALA A 51 -19.28 -9.74 -4.33
N VAL A 52 -18.53 -10.74 -4.83
CA VAL A 52 -17.08 -10.62 -5.09
C VAL A 52 -16.83 -10.49 -6.57
N ASP A 53 -16.00 -9.51 -6.94
CA ASP A 53 -15.41 -9.33 -8.26
C ASP A 53 -13.90 -9.52 -8.13
N LEU A 54 -13.39 -10.59 -8.71
CA LEU A 54 -11.96 -10.92 -8.82
C LEU A 54 -11.53 -10.67 -10.26
N PHE A 55 -10.66 -9.72 -10.50
CA PHE A 55 -10.28 -9.35 -11.86
C PHE A 55 -8.81 -8.93 -11.97
N VAL A 56 -8.18 -9.31 -13.06
CA VAL A 56 -6.83 -8.86 -13.41
C VAL A 56 -6.93 -7.51 -14.12
N PRO A 57 -6.23 -6.44 -13.65
CA PRO A 57 -6.20 -5.16 -14.32
C PRO A 57 -5.64 -5.25 -15.75
N SER A 58 -6.30 -4.58 -16.70
CA SER A 58 -5.85 -4.52 -18.08
C SER A 58 -4.81 -3.41 -18.26
N LEU A 59 -3.58 -3.77 -18.61
CA LEU A 59 -2.54 -2.80 -18.94
C LEU A 59 -2.94 -1.90 -20.12
N GLU A 60 -3.60 -2.46 -21.12
CA GLU A 60 -4.08 -1.70 -22.28
C GLU A 60 -5.05 -0.58 -21.88
N GLU A 61 -5.95 -0.86 -20.94
CA GLU A 61 -6.89 0.15 -20.44
C GLU A 61 -6.19 1.15 -19.50
N LEU A 62 -5.37 0.67 -18.59
CA LEU A 62 -4.64 1.51 -17.63
C LEU A 62 -3.75 2.54 -18.32
N GLN A 63 -3.05 2.15 -19.41
CA GLN A 63 -2.17 3.04 -20.18
C GLN A 63 -2.88 4.27 -20.78
N LYS A 64 -4.20 4.23 -20.92
CA LYS A 64 -4.99 5.36 -21.41
C LYS A 64 -5.22 6.44 -20.35
N HIS A 65 -4.95 6.14 -19.08
CA HIS A 65 -5.20 7.05 -17.97
C HIS A 65 -3.95 7.85 -17.60
N PRO A 66 -4.05 9.16 -17.37
CA PRO A 66 -2.87 10.01 -17.08
C PRO A 66 -2.17 9.67 -15.75
N ALA A 67 -2.84 8.98 -14.83
CA ALA A 67 -2.25 8.53 -13.57
C ALA A 67 -1.57 7.15 -13.68
N TYR A 68 -1.58 6.53 -14.87
CA TYR A 68 -0.91 5.25 -15.07
C TYR A 68 0.60 5.36 -14.83
N VAL A 69 1.12 4.37 -14.12
CA VAL A 69 2.56 4.17 -13.94
C VAL A 69 2.94 2.82 -14.56
N ALA A 70 4.01 2.78 -15.37
CA ALA A 70 4.45 1.54 -15.99
C ALA A 70 4.94 0.55 -14.91
N PRO A 71 4.33 -0.64 -14.79
CA PRO A 71 4.72 -1.61 -13.79
C PRO A 71 6.05 -2.29 -14.16
N ALA A 72 6.80 -2.73 -13.14
CA ALA A 72 8.01 -3.48 -13.32
C ALA A 72 7.76 -4.94 -13.81
N GLN A 73 6.56 -5.46 -13.56
CA GLN A 73 6.16 -6.83 -13.89
C GLN A 73 4.73 -6.85 -14.48
N PRO A 74 4.41 -7.83 -15.35
CA PRO A 74 3.05 -7.95 -15.90
C PRO A 74 2.04 -8.29 -14.80
N TYR A 75 0.75 -8.04 -15.08
CA TYR A 75 -0.35 -8.28 -14.13
C TYR A 75 -1.00 -9.67 -14.26
N GLU A 76 -0.51 -10.51 -15.14
CA GLU A 76 -1.01 -11.89 -15.26
C GLU A 76 -0.89 -12.63 -13.92
N GLY A 77 -2.00 -13.20 -13.43
CA GLY A 77 -2.06 -13.88 -12.12
C GLY A 77 -2.05 -12.95 -10.90
N ARG A 78 -2.18 -11.65 -11.11
CA ARG A 78 -2.19 -10.62 -10.05
C ARG A 78 -3.52 -9.85 -10.04
N PRO A 79 -4.62 -10.45 -9.57
CA PRO A 79 -5.91 -9.81 -9.57
C PRO A 79 -6.07 -8.78 -8.46
N ASP A 80 -7.01 -7.85 -8.65
CA ASP A 80 -7.67 -7.11 -7.57
C ASP A 80 -8.89 -7.90 -7.08
N VAL A 81 -9.27 -7.69 -5.83
CA VAL A 81 -10.48 -8.23 -5.22
C VAL A 81 -11.35 -7.10 -4.72
N VAL A 82 -12.59 -7.06 -5.22
CA VAL A 82 -13.59 -6.11 -4.73
C VAL A 82 -14.79 -6.87 -4.19
N GLY A 83 -15.12 -6.62 -2.93
CA GLY A 83 -16.32 -7.16 -2.28
C GLY A 83 -17.38 -6.10 -2.08
N THR A 84 -18.64 -6.43 -2.36
CA THR A 84 -19.78 -5.53 -2.12
C THR A 84 -20.78 -6.16 -1.17
N LEU A 85 -20.98 -5.54 -0.02
CA LEU A 85 -22.10 -5.82 0.88
C LEU A 85 -23.26 -4.87 0.56
N LYS A 86 -24.32 -5.41 -0.03
CA LYS A 86 -25.48 -4.60 -0.42
C LYS A 86 -26.26 -4.07 0.77
N GLY A 87 -26.51 -2.76 0.77
CA GLY A 87 -27.35 -2.08 1.73
C GLY A 87 -28.86 -2.33 1.49
N ALA A 88 -29.67 -1.87 2.43
CA ALA A 88 -31.13 -1.94 2.35
C ALA A 88 -31.74 -0.86 1.44
N GLY A 89 -30.92 0.10 1.02
CA GLY A 89 -31.34 1.29 0.27
C GLY A 89 -31.58 2.52 1.15
N GLY A 90 -31.49 3.69 0.52
CA GLY A 90 -31.76 4.98 1.18
C GLY A 90 -30.67 5.50 2.11
N GLY A 91 -29.44 4.99 2.02
CA GLY A 91 -28.29 5.47 2.76
C GLY A 91 -27.10 5.79 1.86
N ARG A 92 -26.14 6.54 2.37
CA ARG A 92 -24.87 6.79 1.70
C ARG A 92 -24.02 5.53 1.69
N SER A 93 -23.33 5.30 0.58
CA SER A 93 -22.37 4.22 0.41
C SER A 93 -21.01 4.56 1.05
N LEU A 94 -20.27 3.52 1.42
CA LEU A 94 -18.92 3.63 1.96
C LEU A 94 -18.02 2.66 1.23
N LEU A 95 -16.79 3.10 0.94
CA LEU A 95 -15.74 2.29 0.35
C LEU A 95 -14.58 2.19 1.31
N PHE A 96 -14.09 0.98 1.56
CA PHE A 96 -12.80 0.71 2.16
C PHE A 96 -11.81 0.34 1.08
N ASN A 97 -10.64 0.95 1.09
CA ASN A 97 -9.54 0.61 0.20
C ASN A 97 -8.31 0.23 1.01
N GLY A 98 -7.59 -0.77 0.55
CA GLY A 98 -6.32 -1.17 1.12
C GLY A 98 -5.56 -2.10 0.18
N HIS A 99 -4.24 -1.97 0.15
CA HIS A 99 -3.40 -2.85 -0.63
C HIS A 99 -3.05 -4.13 0.11
N ILE A 100 -2.70 -5.14 -0.67
CA ILE A 100 -2.40 -6.46 -0.14
C ILE A 100 -0.96 -6.88 -0.46
N ASP A 101 -0.33 -6.18 -1.39
CA ASP A 101 1.09 -6.36 -1.68
C ASP A 101 1.95 -5.73 -0.57
N VAL A 102 3.20 -6.14 -0.55
CA VAL A 102 4.20 -5.67 0.41
C VAL A 102 5.55 -5.54 -0.31
N ILE A 103 6.40 -4.64 0.17
CA ILE A 103 7.79 -4.55 -0.30
C ILE A 103 8.58 -5.83 0.08
N PRO A 104 9.66 -6.16 -0.66
CA PRO A 104 10.52 -7.28 -0.31
C PRO A 104 11.05 -7.23 1.13
N GLU A 105 11.27 -8.39 1.73
CA GLU A 105 11.80 -8.54 3.08
C GLU A 105 13.24 -8.05 3.23
N GLY A 106 14.00 -8.01 2.14
CA GLY A 106 15.43 -7.70 2.17
C GLY A 106 16.27 -8.84 2.73
N SER A 107 17.43 -8.54 3.36
CA SER A 107 18.25 -9.57 3.97
C SER A 107 17.59 -10.15 5.21
N LEU A 108 17.47 -11.48 5.26
CA LEU A 108 16.92 -12.20 6.41
C LEU A 108 17.74 -12.00 7.69
N ASP A 109 19.03 -11.68 7.57
CA ASP A 109 19.91 -11.38 8.72
C ASP A 109 19.46 -10.14 9.52
N ASN A 110 18.64 -9.30 8.92
CA ASN A 110 18.08 -8.11 9.58
C ASN A 110 16.80 -8.39 10.37
N TRP A 111 16.29 -9.64 10.33
CA TRP A 111 15.05 -10.01 11.00
C TRP A 111 15.33 -10.80 12.28
N GLN A 112 14.66 -10.41 13.37
CA GLN A 112 14.66 -11.18 14.64
C GLN A 112 13.67 -12.34 14.61
N HIS A 113 12.62 -12.24 13.78
CA HIS A 113 11.60 -13.23 13.51
C HIS A 113 11.52 -13.44 12.01
N ASP A 114 11.19 -14.63 11.55
CA ASP A 114 10.95 -14.87 10.13
C ASP A 114 9.86 -13.90 9.62
N PRO A 115 10.09 -13.17 8.51
CA PRO A 115 9.16 -12.16 8.00
C PRO A 115 7.76 -12.69 7.66
N TRP A 116 7.61 -14.02 7.53
CA TRP A 116 6.34 -14.66 7.19
C TRP A 116 5.78 -15.52 8.32
N SER A 117 6.42 -15.55 9.49
CA SER A 117 5.97 -16.35 10.64
C SER A 117 4.70 -15.81 11.30
N ALA A 118 4.52 -14.50 11.29
CA ALA A 118 3.51 -13.81 12.11
C ALA A 118 3.64 -14.12 13.60
N ASP A 119 4.87 -14.23 14.09
CA ASP A 119 5.16 -14.48 15.49
C ASP A 119 4.62 -13.37 16.38
N ILE A 120 4.16 -13.76 17.57
CA ILE A 120 3.71 -12.81 18.58
C ILE A 120 4.67 -12.89 19.77
N ALA A 121 5.32 -11.77 20.05
CA ALA A 121 6.18 -11.61 21.21
C ALA A 121 5.99 -10.20 21.82
N ASP A 122 6.01 -10.11 23.13
CA ASP A 122 5.89 -8.84 23.87
C ASP A 122 4.66 -7.99 23.47
N GLY A 123 3.55 -8.65 23.14
CA GLY A 123 2.31 -7.98 22.74
C GLY A 123 2.34 -7.37 21.32
N LYS A 124 3.32 -7.77 20.49
CA LYS A 124 3.49 -7.32 19.09
C LYS A 124 3.48 -8.51 18.14
N MET A 125 2.93 -8.33 16.96
CA MET A 125 3.05 -9.29 15.86
C MET A 125 4.19 -8.86 14.94
N TYR A 126 5.09 -9.79 14.65
CA TYR A 126 6.26 -9.58 13.80
C TYR A 126 6.03 -10.22 12.43
N GLY A 127 6.34 -9.48 11.38
CA GLY A 127 6.24 -9.97 10.00
C GLY A 127 6.17 -8.86 8.97
N ARG A 128 6.50 -9.17 7.72
CA ARG A 128 6.37 -8.24 6.59
C ARG A 128 4.89 -7.96 6.30
N GLY A 129 4.51 -6.67 6.25
CA GLY A 129 3.14 -6.25 6.02
C GLY A 129 2.26 -6.20 7.26
N THR A 130 2.77 -6.51 8.48
CA THR A 130 2.00 -6.40 9.72
C THR A 130 1.54 -4.97 9.98
N SER A 131 2.34 -3.98 9.62
CA SER A 131 2.00 -2.56 9.74
C SER A 131 1.45 -2.01 8.42
N ASP A 132 2.15 -2.22 7.33
CA ASP A 132 1.88 -1.69 6.00
C ASP A 132 1.55 -2.84 5.04
N MET A 133 0.22 -3.05 4.63
CA MET A 133 -0.93 -2.58 5.41
C MET A 133 -1.92 -3.72 5.70
N LYS A 134 -1.42 -4.97 5.81
CA LYS A 134 -2.29 -6.14 6.06
C LYS A 134 -3.10 -6.02 7.37
N SER A 135 -2.60 -5.28 8.39
CA SER A 135 -3.40 -4.99 9.59
C SER A 135 -4.63 -4.13 9.28
N GLY A 136 -4.48 -3.13 8.40
CA GLY A 136 -5.60 -2.34 7.90
C GLY A 136 -6.58 -3.19 7.10
N ALA A 137 -6.09 -4.04 6.22
CA ALA A 137 -6.89 -4.99 5.45
C ALA A 137 -7.66 -5.98 6.37
N ALA A 138 -7.00 -6.50 7.40
CA ALA A 138 -7.65 -7.33 8.41
C ALA A 138 -8.72 -6.54 9.18
N ALA A 139 -8.44 -5.31 9.58
CA ALA A 139 -9.40 -4.45 10.28
C ALA A 139 -10.65 -4.16 9.43
N MET A 140 -10.50 -3.90 8.13
CA MET A 140 -11.63 -3.74 7.20
C MET A 140 -12.52 -4.99 7.20
N THR A 141 -11.92 -6.17 7.04
CA THR A 141 -12.61 -7.46 7.02
C THR A 141 -13.37 -7.70 8.32
N MET A 142 -12.69 -7.52 9.46
CA MET A 142 -13.27 -7.80 10.77
C MET A 142 -14.36 -6.78 11.16
N ALA A 143 -14.25 -5.52 10.70
CA ALA A 143 -15.32 -4.54 10.86
C ALA A 143 -16.60 -4.99 10.13
N ILE A 144 -16.49 -5.53 8.93
CA ILE A 144 -17.62 -6.06 8.16
C ILE A 144 -18.23 -7.27 8.89
N ARG A 145 -17.39 -8.22 9.34
CA ARG A 145 -17.85 -9.39 10.13
C ARG A 145 -18.61 -8.97 11.39
N ALA A 146 -18.08 -8.01 12.14
CA ALA A 146 -18.71 -7.51 13.36
C ALA A 146 -20.09 -6.88 13.09
N ILE A 147 -20.21 -6.09 12.02
CA ILE A 147 -21.49 -5.50 11.58
C ILE A 147 -22.50 -6.59 11.26
N GLN A 148 -22.10 -7.62 10.51
CA GLN A 148 -22.96 -8.75 10.14
C GLN A 148 -23.35 -9.60 11.35
N ALA A 149 -22.39 -9.95 12.21
CA ALA A 149 -22.62 -10.75 13.41
C ALA A 149 -23.57 -10.06 14.39
N CYS A 150 -23.54 -8.73 14.46
CA CYS A 150 -24.50 -7.94 15.25
C CYS A 150 -25.88 -7.77 14.58
N GLY A 151 -26.13 -8.40 13.44
CA GLY A 151 -27.39 -8.29 12.70
C GLY A 151 -27.69 -6.87 12.19
N ILE A 152 -26.63 -6.07 12.00
CA ILE A 152 -26.80 -4.68 11.56
C ILE A 152 -26.92 -4.65 10.03
N ARG A 153 -28.10 -4.28 9.56
CA ARG A 153 -28.32 -4.01 8.12
C ARG A 153 -27.98 -2.55 7.82
N LEU A 154 -26.98 -2.36 6.96
CA LEU A 154 -26.61 -1.04 6.45
C LEU A 154 -27.67 -0.50 5.51
N LYS A 155 -27.81 0.83 5.43
CA LYS A 155 -28.70 1.46 4.47
C LYS A 155 -28.03 1.64 3.11
N GLY A 156 -26.79 2.10 3.07
CA GLY A 156 -25.96 2.21 1.86
C GLY A 156 -25.14 0.96 1.63
N ASP A 157 -24.64 0.81 0.41
CA ASP A 157 -23.70 -0.25 0.05
C ASP A 157 -22.35 -0.03 0.78
N LEU A 158 -21.71 -1.12 1.18
CA LEU A 158 -20.33 -1.11 1.64
C LEU A 158 -19.48 -1.86 0.62
N ILE A 159 -18.51 -1.17 0.06
CA ILE A 159 -17.54 -1.72 -0.89
C ILE A 159 -16.22 -1.88 -0.16
N VAL A 160 -15.52 -2.99 -0.37
CA VAL A 160 -14.16 -3.19 0.12
C VAL A 160 -13.27 -3.61 -1.04
N GLU A 161 -12.16 -2.93 -1.19
CA GLU A 161 -11.16 -3.16 -2.23
C GLU A 161 -9.87 -3.65 -1.60
N TYR A 162 -9.38 -4.80 -2.02
CA TYR A 162 -8.04 -5.30 -1.75
C TYR A 162 -7.27 -5.24 -3.05
N VAL A 163 -6.37 -4.26 -3.16
CA VAL A 163 -5.69 -3.95 -4.41
C VAL A 163 -4.26 -4.46 -4.43
N MET A 164 -3.76 -4.75 -5.63
CA MET A 164 -2.37 -5.14 -5.87
C MET A 164 -1.53 -3.92 -6.30
N ASP A 165 -0.19 -4.05 -6.23
CA ASP A 165 0.79 -3.14 -6.82
C ASP A 165 0.69 -1.68 -6.32
N GLU A 166 0.29 -1.47 -5.06
CA GLU A 166 0.27 -0.13 -4.45
C GLU A 166 1.68 0.37 -4.21
N GLU A 167 2.54 -0.49 -3.68
CA GLU A 167 3.91 -0.19 -3.25
C GLU A 167 4.81 0.34 -4.38
N LEU A 168 4.49 0.04 -5.63
CA LEU A 168 5.28 0.47 -6.78
C LEU A 168 4.54 1.44 -7.71
N THR A 169 3.23 1.25 -7.95
CA THR A 169 2.53 2.01 -8.98
C THR A 169 1.20 2.62 -8.56
N GLY A 170 0.44 1.96 -7.67
CA GLY A 170 -0.94 2.32 -7.34
C GLY A 170 -1.96 1.94 -8.43
N ASN A 171 -1.56 1.18 -9.43
CA ASN A 171 -2.42 0.83 -10.57
C ASN A 171 -3.60 -0.08 -10.18
N GLY A 172 -3.51 -0.86 -9.09
CA GLY A 172 -4.64 -1.64 -8.60
C GLY A 172 -5.82 -0.74 -8.21
N THR A 173 -5.58 0.27 -7.38
CA THR A 173 -6.62 1.26 -7.05
C THR A 173 -7.11 2.00 -8.31
N LEU A 174 -6.21 2.36 -9.22
CA LEU A 174 -6.59 2.99 -10.49
C LEU A 174 -7.51 2.08 -11.31
N ALA A 175 -7.24 0.78 -11.36
CA ALA A 175 -8.08 -0.19 -12.06
C ALA A 175 -9.49 -0.28 -11.47
N CYS A 176 -9.62 -0.28 -10.14
CA CYS A 176 -10.90 -0.23 -9.44
C CYS A 176 -11.70 1.03 -9.84
N VAL A 177 -11.05 2.20 -9.82
CA VAL A 177 -11.68 3.47 -10.24
C VAL A 177 -12.12 3.43 -11.71
N MET A 178 -11.27 2.97 -12.62
CA MET A 178 -11.58 2.86 -14.04
C MET A 178 -12.70 1.85 -14.32
N LYS A 179 -12.81 0.81 -13.52
CA LYS A 179 -13.90 -0.17 -13.57
C LYS A 179 -15.23 0.39 -13.03
N GLY A 180 -15.19 1.55 -12.40
CA GLY A 180 -16.37 2.30 -11.96
C GLY A 180 -16.75 2.10 -10.49
N TYR A 181 -15.90 1.48 -9.68
CA TYR A 181 -16.12 1.41 -8.23
C TYR A 181 -16.03 2.81 -7.62
N LYS A 182 -17.06 3.19 -6.90
CA LYS A 182 -17.20 4.49 -6.25
C LYS A 182 -18.21 4.42 -5.10
N ALA A 183 -18.05 5.31 -4.13
CA ALA A 183 -18.98 5.48 -3.01
C ALA A 183 -19.09 6.96 -2.62
N ASP A 184 -20.06 7.28 -1.76
CA ASP A 184 -20.26 8.64 -1.24
C ASP A 184 -19.12 9.08 -0.29
N ALA A 185 -18.42 8.12 0.32
CA ALA A 185 -17.24 8.35 1.15
C ALA A 185 -16.31 7.14 1.06
N GLY A 186 -15.00 7.36 1.32
CA GLY A 186 -13.99 6.31 1.36
C GLY A 186 -13.11 6.43 2.59
N ILE A 187 -12.56 5.30 3.02
CA ILE A 187 -11.52 5.19 4.03
C ILE A 187 -10.42 4.31 3.44
N CYS A 188 -9.23 4.89 3.29
CA CYS A 188 -8.02 4.12 3.04
C CYS A 188 -7.46 3.71 4.41
N CYS A 189 -7.33 2.40 4.63
CA CYS A 189 -6.97 1.86 5.96
C CYS A 189 -5.47 1.69 6.13
N GLU A 190 -4.71 2.66 5.63
CA GLU A 190 -3.26 2.75 5.71
C GLU A 190 -2.71 3.02 7.11
N THR A 191 -1.38 2.91 7.24
CA THR A 191 -0.67 3.24 8.48
C THR A 191 -0.87 4.71 8.86
N SER A 192 -1.45 4.96 10.01
CA SER A 192 -1.83 6.32 10.43
C SER A 192 -1.55 6.59 11.91
N SER A 193 -0.86 5.67 12.61
CA SER A 193 -0.70 5.73 14.07
C SER A 193 -2.04 5.92 14.79
N MET A 194 -3.10 5.28 14.30
CA MET A 194 -4.49 5.37 14.78
C MET A 194 -5.09 6.79 14.71
N CYS A 195 -4.55 7.65 13.83
CA CYS A 195 -5.07 8.99 13.57
C CYS A 195 -5.84 9.04 12.25
N VAL A 196 -6.82 9.94 12.19
CA VAL A 196 -7.48 10.27 10.91
C VAL A 196 -6.59 11.25 10.15
N GLN A 197 -6.16 10.86 8.96
CA GLN A 197 -5.34 11.67 8.06
C GLN A 197 -6.21 12.15 6.89
N PRO A 198 -6.73 13.39 6.94
CA PRO A 198 -7.67 13.88 5.92
C PRO A 198 -7.01 14.34 4.62
N GLY A 199 -5.71 14.25 4.52
CA GLY A 199 -4.92 14.63 3.34
C GLY A 199 -3.60 13.89 3.29
N SER A 200 -3.01 13.83 2.11
CA SER A 200 -1.69 13.25 1.88
C SER A 200 -0.78 14.19 1.10
N ILE A 201 0.52 13.93 1.17
CA ILE A 201 1.54 14.66 0.44
C ILE A 201 1.70 13.98 -0.93
N GLY A 202 1.81 14.78 -2.00
CA GLY A 202 2.15 14.26 -3.33
C GLY A 202 3.59 13.75 -3.37
N ARG A 203 3.83 12.70 -4.14
CA ARG A 203 5.15 12.07 -4.34
C ARG A 203 5.52 12.09 -5.81
N ILE A 204 6.79 12.23 -6.10
CA ILE A 204 7.34 12.09 -7.45
C ILE A 204 8.59 11.22 -7.35
N TRP A 205 8.61 10.14 -8.14
CA TRP A 205 9.77 9.29 -8.31
C TRP A 205 10.42 9.57 -9.64
N PHE A 206 11.73 9.70 -9.65
CA PHE A 206 12.48 9.90 -10.90
C PHE A 206 13.87 9.26 -10.81
N THR A 207 14.41 8.91 -11.95
CA THR A 207 15.76 8.36 -12.09
C THR A 207 16.64 9.39 -12.82
N ILE A 208 17.82 9.64 -12.27
CA ILE A 208 18.83 10.51 -12.90
C ILE A 208 19.93 9.61 -13.46
N ASN A 209 20.05 9.59 -14.79
CA ASN A 209 21.11 8.87 -15.47
C ASN A 209 22.29 9.78 -15.72
N VAL A 210 23.41 9.48 -15.11
CA VAL A 210 24.66 10.25 -15.23
C VAL A 210 25.62 9.51 -16.16
N LYS A 211 26.02 10.16 -17.25
CA LYS A 211 26.94 9.56 -18.23
C LYS A 211 28.33 10.08 -18.01
N GLY A 212 29.27 9.17 -17.74
CA GLY A 212 30.70 9.44 -17.73
C GLY A 212 31.37 9.22 -19.10
N LYS A 213 32.68 9.32 -19.11
CA LYS A 213 33.54 9.00 -20.27
C LYS A 213 34.66 8.10 -19.78
N ALA A 214 34.72 6.88 -20.27
CA ALA A 214 35.77 5.94 -19.92
C ALA A 214 37.14 6.39 -20.44
N ALA A 215 38.19 6.18 -19.64
CA ALA A 215 39.57 6.34 -20.02
C ALA A 215 40.43 5.29 -19.27
N GLY A 216 41.54 4.91 -19.90
CA GLY A 216 42.51 4.04 -19.25
C GLY A 216 43.16 4.71 -18.01
N ILE A 217 43.63 3.91 -17.05
CA ILE A 217 44.16 4.42 -15.78
C ILE A 217 45.29 5.45 -15.94
N GLN A 218 46.14 5.28 -16.92
CA GLN A 218 47.23 6.20 -17.22
C GLN A 218 46.74 7.52 -17.86
N LYS A 219 45.51 7.52 -18.36
CA LYS A 219 44.85 8.67 -19.05
C LYS A 219 43.56 9.07 -18.30
N HIS A 220 43.45 8.76 -17.02
CA HIS A 220 42.22 9.01 -16.26
C HIS A 220 41.73 10.47 -16.36
N ARG A 221 42.65 11.45 -16.54
CA ARG A 221 42.29 12.87 -16.70
C ARG A 221 41.64 13.21 -18.04
N GLU A 222 41.71 12.31 -19.04
CA GLU A 222 41.01 12.44 -20.31
C GLU A 222 39.58 11.88 -20.26
N GLY A 223 39.25 11.18 -19.17
CA GLY A 223 37.94 10.61 -18.86
C GLY A 223 37.09 11.56 -18.03
N VAL A 224 35.86 11.12 -17.78
CA VAL A 224 34.91 11.75 -16.85
C VAL A 224 34.33 10.67 -15.97
N SER A 225 34.56 10.74 -14.67
CA SER A 225 34.03 9.79 -13.71
C SER A 225 32.50 9.97 -13.56
N GLY A 226 31.74 8.94 -13.91
CA GLY A 226 30.28 8.93 -13.66
C GLY A 226 29.96 8.93 -12.16
N ILE A 227 30.82 8.33 -11.34
CA ILE A 227 30.68 8.31 -9.88
C ILE A 227 30.81 9.71 -9.31
N ASP A 228 31.87 10.46 -9.69
CA ASP A 228 32.07 11.83 -9.21
C ASP A 228 30.93 12.76 -9.62
N LEU A 229 30.45 12.62 -10.86
CA LEU A 229 29.27 13.37 -11.32
C LEU A 229 28.00 12.95 -10.55
N GLY A 230 27.81 11.67 -10.29
CA GLY A 230 26.69 11.18 -9.47
C GLY A 230 26.73 11.75 -8.06
N TYR A 231 27.92 11.82 -7.44
CA TYR A 231 28.07 12.47 -6.14
C TYR A 231 27.67 13.96 -6.17
N LEU A 232 28.04 14.69 -7.22
CA LEU A 232 27.60 16.08 -7.38
C LEU A 232 26.09 16.20 -7.54
N VAL A 233 25.45 15.26 -8.22
CA VAL A 233 23.98 15.20 -8.29
C VAL A 233 23.37 14.97 -6.90
N CYS A 234 23.92 14.05 -6.10
CA CYS A 234 23.46 13.85 -4.73
C CYS A 234 23.53 15.14 -3.90
N LYS A 235 24.64 15.87 -4.00
CA LYS A 235 24.79 17.18 -3.33
C LYS A 235 23.76 18.21 -3.79
N ALA A 236 23.49 18.27 -5.09
CA ALA A 236 22.47 19.17 -5.63
C ALA A 236 21.06 18.82 -5.15
N VAL A 237 20.75 17.53 -4.95
CA VAL A 237 19.47 17.08 -4.37
C VAL A 237 19.35 17.54 -2.92
N GLU A 238 20.40 17.39 -2.10
CA GLU A 238 20.42 17.87 -0.70
C GLU A 238 20.23 19.41 -0.63
N GLU A 239 20.91 20.16 -1.48
CA GLU A 239 20.76 21.62 -1.57
C GLU A 239 19.36 22.04 -2.02
N TYR A 240 18.77 21.27 -2.96
CA TYR A 240 17.41 21.51 -3.43
C TYR A 240 16.38 21.22 -2.34
N GLU A 241 16.56 20.18 -1.54
CA GLU A 241 15.73 19.91 -0.37
C GLU A 241 15.75 21.09 0.60
N ALA A 242 16.95 21.56 0.98
CA ALA A 242 17.11 22.71 1.87
C ALA A 242 16.42 23.98 1.32
N LEU A 243 16.55 24.21 0.00
CA LEU A 243 15.88 25.32 -0.68
C LEU A 243 14.36 25.19 -0.63
N ARG A 244 13.81 23.99 -0.86
CA ARG A 244 12.37 23.74 -0.78
C ARG A 244 11.86 23.97 0.65
N MET A 245 12.55 23.43 1.65
CA MET A 245 12.21 23.61 3.04
C MET A 245 12.16 25.09 3.48
N SER A 246 13.03 25.93 2.90
CA SER A 246 13.05 27.37 3.19
C SER A 246 11.89 28.14 2.55
N LYS A 247 11.22 27.60 1.55
CA LYS A 247 10.21 28.30 0.72
C LYS A 247 8.79 27.76 0.87
N ILE A 248 8.65 26.51 1.27
CA ILE A 248 7.36 25.84 1.31
C ILE A 248 6.89 25.80 2.76
N SER A 249 5.67 26.25 3.00
CA SER A 249 4.96 26.08 4.28
C SER A 249 3.50 25.78 4.02
N HIS A 250 2.93 24.94 4.85
CA HIS A 250 1.51 24.60 4.75
C HIS A 250 0.91 24.44 6.15
N PRO A 251 -0.24 25.03 6.47
CA PRO A 251 -0.80 25.02 7.82
C PRO A 251 -1.17 23.61 8.34
N LEU A 252 -1.46 22.67 7.45
CA LEU A 252 -1.72 21.26 7.81
C LEU A 252 -0.44 20.45 8.03
N TYR A 253 0.72 20.97 7.64
CA TYR A 253 2.02 20.32 7.78
C TYR A 253 3.00 21.28 8.43
N PRO A 254 2.87 21.51 9.76
CA PRO A 254 3.74 22.46 10.48
C PRO A 254 5.19 21.97 10.58
N ASP A 255 5.40 20.65 10.58
CA ASP A 255 6.73 20.06 10.51
C ASP A 255 7.13 19.85 9.04
N ILE A 256 7.79 20.87 8.50
CA ILE A 256 8.20 20.87 7.09
C ILE A 256 9.27 19.82 6.80
N LEU A 257 10.09 19.43 7.80
CA LEU A 257 11.17 18.46 7.62
C LEU A 257 10.64 17.08 7.21
N SER A 258 9.48 16.69 7.74
CA SER A 258 8.83 15.43 7.38
C SER A 258 7.90 15.55 6.17
N SER A 259 7.57 16.79 5.74
CA SER A 259 6.53 17.02 4.74
C SER A 259 7.02 17.10 3.30
N ILE A 260 8.29 17.47 3.08
CA ILE A 260 8.84 17.71 1.72
C ILE A 260 10.26 17.13 1.52
N PRO A 261 10.53 15.92 1.99
CA PRO A 261 11.85 15.32 1.84
C PRO A 261 12.20 15.10 0.36
N CYS A 262 13.50 15.20 0.03
CA CYS A 262 14.08 14.76 -1.24
C CYS A 262 15.06 13.62 -0.90
N ALA A 263 14.59 12.38 -0.87
CA ALA A 263 15.41 11.24 -0.50
C ALA A 263 16.02 10.57 -1.72
N ILE A 264 17.28 10.16 -1.61
CA ILE A 264 17.94 9.30 -2.58
C ILE A 264 17.81 7.88 -2.08
N GLY A 265 16.91 7.12 -2.70
CA GLY A 265 16.62 5.74 -2.30
C GLY A 265 17.61 4.70 -2.86
N GLN A 266 18.22 5.00 -4.01
CA GLN A 266 19.13 4.08 -4.68
C GLN A 266 20.23 4.84 -5.43
N PHE A 267 21.43 4.30 -5.40
CA PHE A 267 22.57 4.79 -6.16
C PHE A 267 23.35 3.61 -6.72
N ASP A 268 23.25 3.42 -8.03
CA ASP A 268 23.98 2.36 -8.75
C ASP A 268 25.08 3.00 -9.60
N SER A 269 26.23 2.42 -9.61
CA SER A 269 27.35 2.88 -10.42
C SER A 269 28.21 1.72 -10.89
N GLY A 270 28.91 1.93 -12.00
CA GLY A 270 29.77 0.96 -12.62
C GLY A 270 29.36 0.67 -14.07
N THR A 271 30.21 -0.07 -14.80
CA THR A 271 29.96 -0.51 -16.17
C THR A 271 29.48 -1.94 -16.20
#